data_49d03f0a356897e21a2e1183b4ae24f2
#
_entry.id   49d03f0a356897e21a2e1183b4ae24f2
#
_cell.length_a   1.000
_cell.length_b   1.000
_cell.length_c   1.000
_cell.angle_alpha   90.00
_cell.angle_beta   90.00
_cell.angle_gamma   90.00
#
_symmetry.space_group_name_H-M   'P 1'
#
loop_
_entity.id
_entity.type
_entity.pdbx_description
1 polymer ?
#
loop_
_entity_poly.entity_id
_entity_poly.type
_entity_poly.pdbx_seq_one_letter_code
_entity_poly.pdbx_strand_id
1 'polypeptide(L)'
;MRSLRIALITVTAVLAVAATVSVLRHELGGGEPSAEMSEAMAVPAVPTVIDRLKAGERGLDLAVHSPALGRTASVRVLLPAGWRPGSGPWPVLYLLHGCCRSDHASWAEEGGAERLTAGAPMIVVMPEGGRVGFYSDWLDGPAWETFHVRELIPLIEREFGAGPRRAVAGFSMGGLGAIGYAARHPGLFQAAAAYSGVLDTTGDRAAVRSLISENGEDPAGLWGGLSSHPRIWQEHNPAELAVRLRGVTVYVSCGDGEPGPLDPPGAAADYEGAMLAQARTFARRARAGGARLTTDFYGPGTHTWPYWERALGRSLPLLRAAVGA
;
A
#
# COMPACT_ATOMS: atom_id res chain seq x y z
N MET A 1 -38.53 -15.52 -15.17
CA MET A 1 -38.13 -16.90 -14.90
C MET A 1 -36.93 -17.31 -15.75
N ARG A 2 -35.77 -16.65 -15.60
CA ARG A 2 -34.52 -16.98 -16.34
C ARG A 2 -33.23 -16.82 -15.48
N SER A 3 -33.35 -16.71 -14.15
CA SER A 3 -32.20 -16.43 -13.26
C SER A 3 -31.81 -17.59 -12.32
N LEU A 4 -32.36 -18.80 -12.52
CA LEU A 4 -32.13 -19.92 -11.57
C LEU A 4 -31.33 -21.10 -12.16
N ARG A 5 -30.70 -20.95 -13.34
CA ARG A 5 -29.96 -22.08 -13.96
C ARG A 5 -28.44 -21.93 -14.00
N ILE A 6 -27.87 -20.83 -13.54
CA ILE A 6 -26.40 -20.58 -13.61
C ILE A 6 -25.69 -20.95 -12.29
N ALA A 7 -26.41 -21.03 -11.18
CA ALA A 7 -25.80 -21.36 -9.86
C ALA A 7 -25.54 -22.87 -9.61
N LEU A 8 -26.05 -23.76 -10.47
CA LEU A 8 -25.96 -25.21 -10.22
C LEU A 8 -24.80 -25.91 -10.97
N ILE A 9 -24.11 -25.23 -11.88
CA ILE A 9 -23.03 -25.83 -12.69
C ILE A 9 -21.65 -25.70 -12.02
N THR A 10 -21.47 -24.71 -11.16
CA THR A 10 -20.17 -24.48 -10.49
C THR A 10 -19.90 -25.42 -9.30
N VAL A 11 -20.92 -25.92 -8.63
CA VAL A 11 -20.75 -26.82 -7.47
C VAL A 11 -20.44 -28.26 -7.89
N THR A 12 -20.95 -28.69 -9.05
CA THR A 12 -20.71 -30.06 -9.56
C THR A 12 -19.29 -30.27 -10.11
N ALA A 13 -18.63 -29.23 -10.60
CA ALA A 13 -17.26 -29.33 -11.15
C ALA A 13 -16.19 -29.51 -10.05
N VAL A 14 -16.37 -28.88 -8.88
CA VAL A 14 -15.41 -29.00 -7.76
C VAL A 14 -15.50 -30.36 -7.07
N LEU A 15 -16.69 -30.95 -6.98
CA LEU A 15 -16.86 -32.28 -6.39
C LEU A 15 -16.38 -33.39 -7.33
N ALA A 16 -16.42 -33.21 -8.64
CA ALA A 16 -15.92 -34.19 -9.60
C ALA A 16 -14.38 -34.30 -9.58
N VAL A 17 -13.66 -33.19 -9.38
CA VAL A 17 -12.19 -33.21 -9.30
C VAL A 17 -11.71 -33.86 -8.01
N ALA A 18 -12.39 -33.66 -6.87
CA ALA A 18 -12.05 -34.33 -5.61
C ALA A 18 -12.30 -35.86 -5.65
N ALA A 19 -13.36 -36.30 -6.33
CA ALA A 19 -13.67 -37.75 -6.47
C ALA A 19 -12.67 -38.44 -7.43
N THR A 20 -12.22 -37.79 -8.48
CA THR A 20 -11.25 -38.36 -9.45
C THR A 20 -9.86 -38.54 -8.84
N VAL A 21 -9.43 -37.64 -7.97
CA VAL A 21 -8.14 -37.75 -7.26
C VAL A 21 -8.19 -38.89 -6.21
N SER A 22 -9.33 -39.13 -5.56
CA SER A 22 -9.47 -40.22 -4.60
C SER A 22 -9.51 -41.62 -5.27
N VAL A 23 -10.11 -41.75 -6.44
CA VAL A 23 -10.18 -43.03 -7.18
C VAL A 23 -8.80 -43.38 -7.77
N LEU A 24 -8.06 -42.42 -8.31
CA LEU A 24 -6.69 -42.66 -8.79
C LEU A 24 -5.70 -43.07 -7.66
N ARG A 25 -5.95 -42.65 -6.43
CA ARG A 25 -5.12 -43.06 -5.28
C ARG A 25 -5.32 -44.51 -4.88
N HIS A 26 -6.45 -45.10 -5.23
CA HIS A 26 -6.75 -46.50 -4.84
C HIS A 26 -6.25 -47.52 -5.87
N GLU A 27 -6.05 -47.09 -7.14
CA GLU A 27 -5.60 -47.99 -8.20
C GLU A 27 -4.07 -47.99 -8.42
N LEU A 28 -3.33 -47.02 -7.89
CA LEU A 28 -1.89 -46.90 -8.08
C LEU A 28 -1.04 -47.24 -6.84
N GLY A 29 -1.50 -48.20 -6.01
CA GLY A 29 -0.71 -48.79 -4.92
C GLY A 29 0.08 -47.78 -4.11
N GLY A 30 -0.31 -47.52 -2.86
CA GLY A 30 0.18 -46.52 -1.94
C GLY A 30 1.70 -46.41 -1.81
N GLY A 31 2.34 -45.74 -2.75
CA GLY A 31 3.68 -45.22 -2.61
C GLY A 31 3.60 -43.80 -2.04
N GLU A 32 4.33 -43.52 -0.98
CA GLU A 32 4.55 -42.15 -0.54
C GLU A 32 5.09 -41.33 -1.72
N PRO A 33 4.65 -40.06 -1.90
CA PRO A 33 5.21 -39.19 -2.96
C PRO A 33 6.71 -39.11 -2.77
N SER A 34 7.46 -39.32 -3.85
CA SER A 34 8.92 -39.22 -3.84
C SER A 34 9.36 -37.84 -3.29
N ALA A 35 10.49 -37.80 -2.59
CA ALA A 35 11.03 -36.58 -2.02
C ALA A 35 11.14 -35.44 -3.05
N GLU A 36 11.39 -35.75 -4.32
CA GLU A 36 11.42 -34.78 -5.43
C GLU A 36 10.05 -34.13 -5.73
N MET A 37 8.93 -34.85 -5.59
CA MET A 37 7.59 -34.25 -5.73
C MET A 37 7.17 -33.41 -4.52
N SER A 38 7.72 -33.72 -3.33
CA SER A 38 7.50 -32.91 -2.12
C SER A 38 8.29 -31.61 -2.17
N GLU A 39 9.50 -31.63 -2.75
CA GLU A 39 10.34 -30.45 -2.91
C GLU A 39 9.75 -29.44 -3.92
N ALA A 40 9.14 -29.91 -5.01
CA ALA A 40 8.48 -29.06 -6.01
C ALA A 40 7.21 -28.33 -5.50
N MET A 41 6.67 -28.72 -4.34
CA MET A 41 5.50 -28.12 -3.70
C MET A 41 5.83 -27.34 -2.43
N ALA A 42 7.11 -27.23 -2.05
CA ALA A 42 7.51 -26.47 -0.87
C ALA A 42 7.32 -24.96 -1.13
N VAL A 43 6.46 -24.32 -0.34
CA VAL A 43 6.28 -22.86 -0.36
C VAL A 43 7.58 -22.23 0.11
N PRO A 44 8.18 -21.26 -0.62
CA PRO A 44 9.42 -20.61 -0.23
C PRO A 44 9.32 -20.02 1.19
N ALA A 45 10.30 -20.28 2.03
CA ALA A 45 10.36 -19.75 3.39
C ALA A 45 10.82 -18.28 3.44
N VAL A 46 11.24 -17.72 2.31
CA VAL A 46 11.71 -16.34 2.15
C VAL A 46 10.94 -15.64 1.05
N PRO A 47 10.80 -14.31 1.10
CA PRO A 47 10.12 -13.55 0.05
C PRO A 47 10.86 -13.72 -1.28
N THR A 48 10.11 -14.09 -2.32
CA THR A 48 10.68 -14.45 -3.62
C THR A 48 9.83 -13.89 -4.75
N VAL A 49 10.46 -13.31 -5.76
CA VAL A 49 9.79 -12.96 -7.02
C VAL A 49 9.57 -14.26 -7.81
N ILE A 50 8.31 -14.62 -8.01
CA ILE A 50 7.91 -15.82 -8.72
C ILE A 50 7.54 -15.57 -10.19
N ASP A 51 7.23 -14.32 -10.54
CA ASP A 51 6.95 -13.90 -11.91
C ASP A 51 7.27 -12.42 -12.13
N ARG A 52 7.59 -12.06 -13.39
CA ARG A 52 7.87 -10.68 -13.80
C ARG A 52 7.25 -10.41 -15.16
N LEU A 53 6.31 -9.50 -15.23
CA LEU A 53 5.67 -9.07 -16.48
C LEU A 53 6.06 -7.62 -16.80
N LYS A 54 6.32 -7.34 -18.08
CA LYS A 54 6.56 -5.96 -18.50
C LYS A 54 5.28 -5.13 -18.39
N ALA A 55 5.36 -3.95 -17.78
CA ALA A 55 4.26 -3.02 -17.59
C ALA A 55 4.69 -1.60 -18.02
N GLY A 56 4.23 -1.16 -19.19
CA GLY A 56 4.65 0.12 -19.75
C GLY A 56 6.06 0.13 -20.30
N GLU A 57 6.68 1.30 -20.38
CA GLU A 57 8.01 1.50 -20.98
C GLU A 57 9.14 1.01 -20.05
N ARG A 58 9.07 1.37 -18.77
CA ARG A 58 10.10 1.12 -17.75
C ARG A 58 9.56 0.36 -16.52
N GLY A 59 8.31 -0.09 -16.60
CA GLY A 59 7.63 -0.79 -15.52
C GLY A 59 7.75 -2.30 -15.60
N LEU A 60 7.71 -2.92 -14.43
CA LEU A 60 7.60 -4.36 -14.22
C LEU A 60 6.52 -4.63 -13.19
N ASP A 61 5.62 -5.55 -13.48
CA ASP A 61 4.75 -6.16 -12.48
C ASP A 61 5.41 -7.43 -11.95
N LEU A 62 5.54 -7.49 -10.65
CA LEU A 62 6.11 -8.61 -9.93
C LEU A 62 5.01 -9.37 -9.21
N ALA A 63 5.00 -10.68 -9.34
CA ALA A 63 4.30 -11.56 -8.42
C ALA A 63 5.29 -12.00 -7.33
N VAL A 64 5.06 -11.55 -6.10
CA VAL A 64 5.95 -11.79 -4.95
C VAL A 64 5.30 -12.76 -4.00
N HIS A 65 5.88 -13.95 -3.83
CA HIS A 65 5.48 -14.83 -2.74
C HIS A 65 5.92 -14.21 -1.41
N SER A 66 4.97 -14.04 -0.49
CA SER A 66 5.18 -13.47 0.83
C SER A 66 4.86 -14.48 1.93
N PRO A 67 5.86 -14.93 2.70
CA PRO A 67 5.65 -15.72 3.91
C PRO A 67 4.75 -15.01 4.94
N ALA A 68 4.92 -13.69 5.11
CA ALA A 68 4.13 -12.89 6.06
C ALA A 68 2.63 -12.85 5.70
N LEU A 69 2.31 -12.86 4.39
CA LEU A 69 0.92 -12.89 3.93
C LEU A 69 0.40 -14.30 3.70
N GLY A 70 1.27 -15.32 3.65
CA GLY A 70 0.92 -16.70 3.29
C GLY A 70 0.39 -16.84 1.85
N ARG A 71 0.66 -15.84 0.97
CA ARG A 71 0.20 -15.80 -0.41
C ARG A 71 1.10 -14.96 -1.30
N THR A 72 0.79 -14.95 -2.58
CA THR A 72 1.41 -14.03 -3.54
C THR A 72 0.76 -12.65 -3.44
N ALA A 73 1.59 -11.60 -3.47
CA ALA A 73 1.19 -10.21 -3.56
C ALA A 73 1.77 -9.57 -4.83
N SER A 74 1.06 -8.58 -5.39
CA SER A 74 1.48 -7.87 -6.59
C SER A 74 2.26 -6.61 -6.24
N VAL A 75 3.32 -6.33 -7.02
CA VAL A 75 4.15 -5.13 -6.84
C VAL A 75 4.52 -4.58 -8.20
N ARG A 76 4.20 -3.34 -8.51
CA ARG A 76 4.70 -2.63 -9.68
C ARG A 76 5.99 -1.88 -9.35
N VAL A 77 7.00 -2.02 -10.20
CA VAL A 77 8.29 -1.34 -10.07
C VAL A 77 8.55 -0.53 -11.33
N LEU A 78 8.87 0.77 -11.19
CA LEU A 78 9.36 1.59 -12.29
C LEU A 78 10.87 1.78 -12.13
N LEU A 79 11.60 1.41 -13.16
CA LEU A 79 13.07 1.51 -13.18
C LEU A 79 13.52 2.87 -13.72
N PRO A 80 14.58 3.49 -13.18
CA PRO A 80 15.12 4.73 -13.71
C PRO A 80 15.80 4.53 -15.05
N ALA A 81 15.92 5.61 -15.83
CA ALA A 81 16.73 5.58 -17.05
C ALA A 81 18.18 5.14 -16.74
N GLY A 82 18.73 4.26 -17.57
CA GLY A 82 20.07 3.71 -17.35
C GLY A 82 20.17 2.60 -16.31
N TRP A 83 19.06 2.18 -15.70
CA TRP A 83 19.08 0.99 -14.85
C TRP A 83 19.54 -0.26 -15.63
N ARG A 84 20.36 -1.07 -15.00
CA ARG A 84 20.77 -2.39 -15.47
C ARG A 84 21.08 -3.29 -14.27
N PRO A 85 20.98 -4.62 -14.40
CA PRO A 85 21.36 -5.54 -13.34
C PRO A 85 22.74 -5.21 -12.75
N GLY A 86 22.82 -5.16 -11.42
CA GLY A 86 24.05 -4.81 -10.70
C GLY A 86 24.37 -3.32 -10.64
N SER A 87 23.55 -2.43 -11.21
CA SER A 87 23.68 -0.97 -11.03
C SER A 87 23.07 -0.52 -9.70
N GLY A 88 23.54 0.60 -9.17
CA GLY A 88 23.06 1.18 -7.91
C GLY A 88 24.20 1.59 -6.99
N PRO A 89 23.94 1.91 -5.72
CA PRO A 89 22.62 1.86 -5.05
C PRO A 89 21.68 3.00 -5.48
N TRP A 90 20.47 2.65 -5.91
CA TRP A 90 19.46 3.60 -6.36
C TRP A 90 18.60 4.09 -5.18
N PRO A 91 18.30 5.40 -5.08
CA PRO A 91 17.25 5.90 -4.20
C PRO A 91 15.90 5.28 -4.56
N VAL A 92 14.98 5.18 -3.59
CA VAL A 92 13.67 4.56 -3.80
C VAL A 92 12.54 5.45 -3.33
N LEU A 93 11.47 5.51 -4.11
CA LEU A 93 10.17 6.05 -3.71
C LEU A 93 9.15 4.91 -3.64
N TYR A 94 8.59 4.67 -2.46
CA TYR A 94 7.44 3.78 -2.28
C TYR A 94 6.16 4.60 -2.41
N LEU A 95 5.24 4.20 -3.32
CA LEU A 95 3.94 4.83 -3.53
C LEU A 95 2.83 3.87 -3.08
N LEU A 96 2.14 4.23 -2.02
CA LEU A 96 1.11 3.44 -1.37
C LEU A 96 -0.28 3.87 -1.87
N HIS A 97 -1.08 2.90 -2.32
CA HIS A 97 -2.43 3.15 -2.83
C HIS A 97 -3.47 3.35 -1.72
N GLY A 98 -4.64 3.89 -2.07
CA GLY A 98 -5.78 4.03 -1.17
C GLY A 98 -6.56 2.72 -1.00
N CYS A 99 -7.71 2.78 -0.30
CA CYS A 99 -8.54 1.60 -0.09
C CYS A 99 -9.38 1.22 -1.31
N CYS A 100 -10.01 0.09 -1.16
CA CYS A 100 -11.24 -0.35 -1.78
C CYS A 100 -11.11 -0.76 -3.25
N ARG A 101 -10.86 0.17 -4.17
CA ARG A 101 -10.74 -0.08 -5.61
C ARG A 101 -9.32 0.07 -6.15
N SER A 102 -8.43 0.70 -5.39
CA SER A 102 -7.05 0.90 -5.79
C SER A 102 -6.19 -0.31 -5.47
N ASP A 103 -5.14 -0.50 -6.24
CA ASP A 103 -4.18 -1.59 -6.12
C ASP A 103 -2.74 -1.12 -6.46
N HIS A 104 -1.82 -2.06 -6.63
CA HIS A 104 -0.42 -1.82 -6.98
C HIS A 104 -0.23 -1.08 -8.33
N ALA A 105 -1.19 -1.13 -9.26
CA ALA A 105 -1.10 -0.49 -10.57
C ALA A 105 -1.63 0.95 -10.58
N SER A 106 -2.51 1.28 -9.66
CA SER A 106 -3.32 2.51 -9.69
C SER A 106 -2.50 3.81 -9.76
N TRP A 107 -1.37 3.88 -9.06
CA TRP A 107 -0.49 5.05 -9.17
C TRP A 107 0.10 5.26 -10.57
N ALA A 108 0.36 4.17 -11.30
CA ALA A 108 0.85 4.26 -12.68
C ALA A 108 -0.28 4.57 -13.66
N GLU A 109 -1.42 3.92 -13.51
CA GLU A 109 -2.53 3.96 -14.46
C GLU A 109 -3.40 5.21 -14.30
N GLU A 110 -3.63 5.67 -13.06
CA GLU A 110 -4.50 6.81 -12.75
C GLU A 110 -3.72 8.01 -12.18
N GLY A 111 -2.66 7.75 -11.39
CA GLY A 111 -1.88 8.79 -10.69
C GLY A 111 -0.70 9.34 -11.46
N GLY A 112 -0.49 8.94 -12.71
CA GLY A 112 0.56 9.45 -13.58
C GLY A 112 1.99 9.23 -13.07
N ALA A 113 2.22 8.26 -12.18
CA ALA A 113 3.51 8.04 -11.53
C ALA A 113 4.64 7.81 -12.53
N GLU A 114 4.40 7.03 -13.61
CA GLU A 114 5.42 6.78 -14.63
C GLU A 114 5.87 8.08 -15.30
N ARG A 115 4.94 8.95 -15.68
CA ARG A 115 5.21 10.24 -16.32
C ARG A 115 5.89 11.22 -15.35
N LEU A 116 5.37 11.35 -14.13
CA LEU A 116 5.89 12.30 -13.14
C LEU A 116 7.32 11.96 -12.70
N THR A 117 7.67 10.67 -12.68
CA THR A 117 8.99 10.20 -12.22
C THR A 117 9.95 9.83 -13.36
N ALA A 118 9.60 10.09 -14.63
CA ALA A 118 10.38 9.67 -15.81
C ALA A 118 11.83 10.16 -15.80
N GLY A 119 12.06 11.41 -15.36
CA GLY A 119 13.40 12.00 -15.28
C GLY A 119 14.09 11.84 -13.91
N ALA A 120 13.52 11.08 -12.98
CA ALA A 120 14.10 10.91 -11.66
C ALA A 120 15.06 9.71 -11.62
N PRO A 121 16.31 9.86 -11.12
CA PRO A 121 17.26 8.77 -10.98
C PRO A 121 16.94 7.94 -9.72
N MET A 122 15.74 7.37 -9.67
CA MET A 122 15.25 6.58 -8.55
C MET A 122 14.34 5.44 -9.01
N ILE A 123 14.32 4.38 -8.25
CA ILE A 123 13.34 3.29 -8.39
C ILE A 123 12.02 3.75 -7.74
N VAL A 124 10.89 3.46 -8.38
CA VAL A 124 9.56 3.66 -7.79
C VAL A 124 8.92 2.30 -7.55
N VAL A 125 8.45 2.05 -6.35
CA VAL A 125 7.84 0.78 -5.93
C VAL A 125 6.42 1.04 -5.49
N MET A 126 5.47 0.35 -6.11
CA MET A 126 4.03 0.47 -5.86
C MET A 126 3.53 -0.92 -5.43
N PRO A 127 3.51 -1.21 -4.12
CA PRO A 127 3.07 -2.51 -3.62
C PRO A 127 1.56 -2.59 -3.46
N GLU A 128 1.02 -3.81 -3.55
CA GLU A 128 -0.30 -4.13 -3.04
C GLU A 128 -0.35 -3.90 -1.51
N GLY A 129 -1.43 -3.32 -1.02
CA GLY A 129 -1.67 -3.06 0.42
C GLY A 129 -3.00 -3.63 0.92
N GLY A 130 -3.63 -4.53 0.12
CA GLY A 130 -4.97 -5.06 0.38
C GLY A 130 -6.07 -4.02 0.17
N ARG A 131 -7.31 -4.49 0.05
CA ARG A 131 -8.46 -3.60 -0.15
C ARG A 131 -8.64 -2.62 1.01
N VAL A 132 -8.47 -3.10 2.23
CA VAL A 132 -8.57 -2.34 3.50
C VAL A 132 -7.46 -2.78 4.47
N GLY A 133 -6.25 -3.04 3.97
CA GLY A 133 -5.14 -3.56 4.79
C GLY A 133 -4.56 -2.55 5.78
N PHE A 134 -4.87 -1.26 5.62
CA PHE A 134 -4.41 -0.16 6.48
C PHE A 134 -2.90 -0.16 6.74
N TYR A 135 -2.12 -0.82 5.86
CA TYR A 135 -0.66 -0.87 5.99
C TYR A 135 -0.19 -1.28 7.39
N SER A 136 -0.88 -2.28 7.94
CA SER A 136 -0.69 -2.78 9.31
C SER A 136 -0.63 -4.29 9.33
N ASP A 137 0.03 -4.84 10.31
CA ASP A 137 -0.16 -6.23 10.67
C ASP A 137 -1.45 -6.32 11.48
N TRP A 138 -2.41 -7.07 10.98
CA TRP A 138 -3.69 -7.26 11.64
C TRP A 138 -3.53 -8.16 12.86
N LEU A 139 -4.32 -7.94 13.89
CA LEU A 139 -4.40 -8.88 15.03
C LEU A 139 -4.90 -10.27 14.60
N ASP A 140 -5.87 -10.26 13.68
CA ASP A 140 -6.40 -11.47 13.06
C ASP A 140 -6.58 -11.20 11.56
N GLY A 141 -5.57 -11.58 10.78
CA GLY A 141 -5.54 -11.30 9.35
C GLY A 141 -4.14 -11.12 8.77
N PRO A 142 -4.02 -10.41 7.64
CA PRO A 142 -2.76 -10.30 6.90
C PRO A 142 -1.74 -9.37 7.58
N ALA A 143 -0.45 -9.74 7.51
CA ALA A 143 0.66 -8.98 8.07
C ALA A 143 1.28 -8.03 7.02
N TRP A 144 0.52 -6.98 6.62
CA TRP A 144 0.93 -6.08 5.55
C TRP A 144 2.16 -5.24 5.87
N GLU A 145 2.32 -4.78 7.12
CA GLU A 145 3.51 -4.02 7.50
C GLU A 145 4.77 -4.89 7.46
N THR A 146 4.68 -6.12 7.96
CA THR A 146 5.76 -7.10 7.87
C THR A 146 6.12 -7.39 6.41
N PHE A 147 5.13 -7.60 5.53
CA PHE A 147 5.37 -7.76 4.09
C PHE A 147 6.15 -6.57 3.51
N HIS A 148 5.66 -5.34 3.71
CA HIS A 148 6.28 -4.16 3.10
C HIS A 148 7.67 -3.87 3.66
N VAL A 149 7.83 -3.93 4.99
CA VAL A 149 9.03 -3.43 5.66
C VAL A 149 10.10 -4.51 5.80
N ARG A 150 9.69 -5.75 6.10
CA ARG A 150 10.64 -6.83 6.40
C ARG A 150 10.92 -7.74 5.21
N GLU A 151 10.01 -7.82 4.25
CA GLU A 151 10.14 -8.70 3.11
C GLU A 151 10.41 -7.93 1.82
N LEU A 152 9.54 -6.95 1.46
CA LEU A 152 9.63 -6.27 0.18
C LEU A 152 10.84 -5.33 0.08
N ILE A 153 11.14 -4.53 1.10
CA ILE A 153 12.30 -3.63 1.06
C ILE A 153 13.60 -4.40 0.77
N PRO A 154 13.99 -5.44 1.53
CA PRO A 154 15.18 -6.23 1.23
C PRO A 154 15.13 -6.95 -0.12
N LEU A 155 13.93 -7.37 -0.55
CA LEU A 155 13.73 -7.97 -1.87
C LEU A 155 14.10 -6.99 -2.99
N ILE A 156 13.58 -5.75 -2.93
CA ILE A 156 13.86 -4.70 -3.92
C ILE A 156 15.35 -4.31 -3.90
N GLU A 157 15.99 -4.28 -2.74
CA GLU A 157 17.42 -4.05 -2.62
C GLU A 157 18.23 -5.12 -3.36
N ARG A 158 17.91 -6.38 -3.13
CA ARG A 158 18.60 -7.52 -3.73
C ARG A 158 18.36 -7.62 -5.24
N GLU A 159 17.10 -7.47 -5.68
CA GLU A 159 16.70 -7.74 -7.07
C GLU A 159 16.99 -6.55 -8.01
N PHE A 160 16.95 -5.31 -7.50
CA PHE A 160 17.01 -4.10 -8.33
C PHE A 160 18.15 -3.15 -7.96
N GLY A 161 18.97 -3.46 -6.98
CA GLY A 161 20.05 -2.59 -6.54
C GLY A 161 19.55 -1.33 -5.86
N ALA A 162 18.42 -1.39 -5.17
CA ALA A 162 17.92 -0.31 -4.34
C ALA A 162 18.85 -0.05 -3.15
N GLY A 163 18.95 1.21 -2.74
CA GLY A 163 19.80 1.63 -1.62
C GLY A 163 19.02 2.03 -0.38
N PRO A 164 19.73 2.47 0.68
CA PRO A 164 19.12 2.83 1.94
C PRO A 164 18.43 4.21 1.95
N ARG A 165 18.50 4.97 0.86
CA ARG A 165 17.85 6.28 0.73
C ARG A 165 16.43 6.08 0.19
N ARG A 166 15.44 6.21 1.07
CA ARG A 166 14.03 5.87 0.78
C ARG A 166 13.10 7.01 1.16
N ALA A 167 12.14 7.27 0.27
CA ALA A 167 10.96 8.09 0.55
C ALA A 167 9.71 7.22 0.43
N VAL A 168 8.66 7.59 1.13
CA VAL A 168 7.35 6.93 1.05
C VAL A 168 6.26 7.97 0.90
N ALA A 169 5.32 7.72 0.01
CA ALA A 169 4.16 8.59 -0.19
C ALA A 169 2.90 7.75 -0.43
N GLY A 170 1.74 8.31 -0.17
CA GLY A 170 0.50 7.62 -0.44
C GLY A 170 -0.71 8.50 -0.28
N PHE A 171 -1.85 8.05 -0.83
CA PHE A 171 -3.11 8.77 -0.68
C PHE A 171 -4.10 7.98 0.18
N SER A 172 -5.03 8.68 0.84
CA SER A 172 -6.08 8.07 1.64
C SER A 172 -5.51 7.07 2.66
N MET A 173 -5.89 5.81 2.61
CA MET A 173 -5.32 4.70 3.39
C MET A 173 -3.79 4.61 3.21
N GLY A 174 -3.27 4.84 1.99
CA GLY A 174 -1.83 4.87 1.72
C GLY A 174 -1.11 6.03 2.40
N GLY A 175 -1.80 7.16 2.61
CA GLY A 175 -1.29 8.28 3.39
C GLY A 175 -1.08 7.94 4.87
N LEU A 176 -2.00 7.16 5.46
CA LEU A 176 -1.81 6.57 6.79
C LEU A 176 -0.57 5.68 6.80
N GLY A 177 -0.45 4.78 5.82
CA GLY A 177 0.69 3.87 5.69
C GLY A 177 2.01 4.62 5.59
N ALA A 178 2.09 5.63 4.73
CA ALA A 178 3.31 6.41 4.50
C ALA A 178 3.81 7.12 5.78
N ILE A 179 2.93 7.81 6.48
CA ILE A 179 3.26 8.47 7.75
C ILE A 179 3.53 7.45 8.85
N GLY A 180 2.71 6.41 8.94
CA GLY A 180 2.85 5.33 9.92
C GLY A 180 4.22 4.65 9.82
N TYR A 181 4.62 4.23 8.63
CA TYR A 181 5.91 3.58 8.40
C TYR A 181 7.09 4.48 8.75
N ALA A 182 7.06 5.75 8.32
CA ALA A 182 8.13 6.70 8.66
C ALA A 182 8.26 6.93 10.18
N ALA A 183 7.14 6.91 10.91
CA ALA A 183 7.11 7.14 12.34
C ALA A 183 7.42 5.88 13.17
N ARG A 184 6.98 4.69 12.73
CA ARG A 184 7.22 3.43 13.45
C ARG A 184 8.60 2.81 13.18
N HIS A 185 9.23 3.17 12.04
CA HIS A 185 10.56 2.70 11.66
C HIS A 185 11.55 3.86 11.52
N PRO A 186 12.01 4.46 12.64
CA PRO A 186 12.93 5.60 12.61
C PRO A 186 14.19 5.30 11.78
N GLY A 187 14.54 6.23 10.88
CA GLY A 187 15.71 6.09 9.99
C GLY A 187 15.46 5.29 8.71
N LEU A 188 14.35 4.55 8.60
CA LEU A 188 14.05 3.75 7.41
C LEU A 188 13.69 4.65 6.21
N PHE A 189 12.97 5.77 6.44
CA PHE A 189 12.57 6.73 5.43
C PHE A 189 13.08 8.13 5.78
N GLN A 190 13.66 8.82 4.81
CA GLN A 190 14.14 10.19 4.94
C GLN A 190 13.04 11.22 4.67
N ALA A 191 12.02 10.82 3.90
CA ALA A 191 10.85 11.64 3.62
C ALA A 191 9.57 10.80 3.59
N ALA A 192 8.45 11.43 3.99
CA ALA A 192 7.12 10.86 3.91
C ALA A 192 6.12 11.88 3.37
N ALA A 193 5.16 11.45 2.54
CA ALA A 193 4.08 12.31 2.06
C ALA A 193 2.72 11.63 2.20
N ALA A 194 1.72 12.42 2.59
CA ALA A 194 0.33 11.97 2.65
C ALA A 194 -0.58 12.92 1.86
N TYR A 195 -1.36 12.36 0.95
CA TYR A 195 -2.33 13.07 0.12
C TYR A 195 -3.72 12.62 0.53
N SER A 196 -4.56 13.54 1.01
CA SER A 196 -5.89 13.22 1.53
C SER A 196 -5.85 12.01 2.51
N GLY A 197 -4.83 11.96 3.37
CA GLY A 197 -4.53 10.78 4.19
C GLY A 197 -5.43 10.62 5.39
N VAL A 198 -5.69 9.38 5.81
CA VAL A 198 -6.32 9.04 7.09
C VAL A 198 -5.29 9.29 8.20
N LEU A 199 -5.27 10.49 8.78
CA LEU A 199 -4.20 10.95 9.66
C LEU A 199 -4.60 11.07 11.15
N ASP A 200 -5.85 10.78 11.50
CA ASP A 200 -6.32 10.70 12.90
C ASP A 200 -7.36 9.59 13.07
N THR A 201 -6.89 8.35 13.16
CA THR A 201 -7.73 7.15 13.25
C THR A 201 -8.52 7.06 14.55
N THR A 202 -8.05 7.66 15.65
CA THR A 202 -8.76 7.67 16.93
C THR A 202 -9.83 8.75 16.97
N GLY A 203 -9.65 9.85 16.24
CA GLY A 203 -10.66 10.90 16.06
C GLY A 203 -11.83 10.45 15.17
N ASP A 204 -11.58 9.53 14.24
CA ASP A 204 -12.59 9.04 13.28
C ASP A 204 -12.61 7.51 13.17
N ARG A 205 -12.61 6.86 14.32
CA ARG A 205 -12.62 5.38 14.42
C ARG A 205 -13.85 4.73 13.79
N ALA A 206 -14.97 5.46 13.79
CA ALA A 206 -16.21 4.94 13.22
C ALA A 206 -16.07 4.79 11.70
N ALA A 207 -15.49 5.77 11.01
CA ALA A 207 -15.24 5.70 9.58
C ALA A 207 -14.26 4.56 9.24
N VAL A 208 -13.18 4.39 10.00
CA VAL A 208 -12.23 3.26 9.81
C VAL A 208 -12.96 1.92 9.89
N ARG A 209 -13.78 1.71 10.92
CA ARG A 209 -14.52 0.46 11.12
C ARG A 209 -15.58 0.24 10.05
N SER A 210 -16.33 1.29 9.68
CA SER A 210 -17.34 1.22 8.61
C SER A 210 -16.69 0.80 7.30
N LEU A 211 -15.58 1.44 6.94
CA LEU A 211 -14.85 1.14 5.72
C LEU A 211 -14.42 -0.33 5.63
N ILE A 212 -13.93 -0.90 6.72
CA ILE A 212 -13.55 -2.32 6.79
C ILE A 212 -14.77 -3.23 6.60
N SER A 213 -15.87 -2.97 7.35
CA SER A 213 -17.10 -3.76 7.25
C SER A 213 -17.74 -3.69 5.87
N GLU A 214 -17.78 -2.51 5.24
CA GLU A 214 -18.33 -2.30 3.90
C GLU A 214 -17.55 -3.04 2.80
N ASN A 215 -16.30 -3.41 3.10
CA ASN A 215 -15.45 -4.21 2.22
C ASN A 215 -15.43 -5.70 2.58
N GLY A 216 -16.30 -6.14 3.50
CA GLY A 216 -16.51 -7.55 3.82
C GLY A 216 -15.53 -8.14 4.83
N GLU A 217 -14.74 -7.29 5.51
CA GLU A 217 -13.78 -7.72 6.52
C GLU A 217 -14.30 -7.43 7.94
N ASP A 218 -13.78 -8.14 8.93
CA ASP A 218 -14.10 -7.87 10.34
C ASP A 218 -13.25 -6.69 10.87
N PRO A 219 -13.87 -5.57 11.27
CA PRO A 219 -13.14 -4.46 11.86
C PRO A 219 -12.42 -4.79 13.18
N ALA A 220 -12.79 -5.86 13.86
CA ALA A 220 -12.10 -6.28 15.06
C ALA A 220 -10.74 -6.94 14.74
N GLY A 221 -10.60 -7.54 13.56
CA GLY A 221 -9.37 -8.15 13.10
C GLY A 221 -8.23 -7.16 12.88
N LEU A 222 -8.51 -5.91 12.51
CA LEU A 222 -7.45 -4.93 12.23
C LEU A 222 -6.65 -4.58 13.50
N TRP A 223 -7.25 -3.84 14.43
CA TRP A 223 -6.59 -3.34 15.66
C TRP A 223 -7.40 -3.65 16.94
N GLY A 224 -8.36 -4.55 16.85
CA GLY A 224 -9.28 -4.86 17.95
C GLY A 224 -10.24 -3.73 18.30
N GLY A 225 -10.93 -3.88 19.41
CA GLY A 225 -11.80 -2.82 19.96
C GLY A 225 -10.97 -1.72 20.61
N LEU A 226 -11.36 -0.45 20.43
CA LEU A 226 -10.63 0.68 21.04
C LEU A 226 -10.56 0.57 22.57
N SER A 227 -11.63 0.08 23.21
CA SER A 227 -11.68 -0.07 24.67
C SER A 227 -10.78 -1.20 25.18
N SER A 228 -10.63 -2.28 24.39
CA SER A 228 -9.81 -3.44 24.73
C SER A 228 -8.36 -3.31 24.27
N HIS A 229 -8.11 -2.56 23.18
CA HIS A 229 -6.80 -2.42 22.56
C HIS A 229 -6.41 -0.95 22.29
N PRO A 230 -6.53 -0.03 23.27
CA PRO A 230 -6.31 1.40 23.04
C PRO A 230 -4.88 1.72 22.57
N ARG A 231 -3.89 0.95 23.02
CA ARG A 231 -2.48 1.12 22.63
C ARG A 231 -2.27 0.83 21.14
N ILE A 232 -2.89 -0.22 20.61
CA ILE A 232 -2.73 -0.59 19.19
C ILE A 232 -3.29 0.51 18.30
N TRP A 233 -4.45 1.06 18.64
CA TRP A 233 -5.01 2.21 17.95
C TRP A 233 -4.09 3.44 17.98
N GLN A 234 -3.47 3.74 19.13
CA GLN A 234 -2.52 4.85 19.27
C GLN A 234 -1.24 4.61 18.45
N GLU A 235 -0.73 3.38 18.43
CA GLU A 235 0.47 2.98 17.67
C GLU A 235 0.24 2.98 16.16
N HIS A 236 -1.02 3.04 15.70
CA HIS A 236 -1.40 3.14 14.30
C HIS A 236 -2.10 4.47 13.95
N ASN A 237 -2.12 5.42 14.89
CA ASN A 237 -2.66 6.75 14.64
C ASN A 237 -1.54 7.74 14.22
N PRO A 238 -1.49 8.18 12.94
CA PRO A 238 -0.50 9.15 12.50
C PRO A 238 -0.43 10.42 13.37
N ALA A 239 -1.56 10.92 13.85
CA ALA A 239 -1.58 12.11 14.71
C ALA A 239 -0.89 11.86 16.07
N GLU A 240 -1.01 10.67 16.66
CA GLU A 240 -0.28 10.30 17.88
C GLU A 240 1.22 10.07 17.60
N LEU A 241 1.54 9.49 16.45
CA LEU A 241 2.91 9.18 16.05
C LEU A 241 3.69 10.42 15.54
N ALA A 242 3.03 11.54 15.31
CA ALA A 242 3.61 12.73 14.68
C ALA A 242 4.91 13.23 15.35
N VAL A 243 5.03 13.08 16.66
CA VAL A 243 6.23 13.44 17.44
C VAL A 243 7.46 12.60 17.11
N ARG A 244 7.27 11.40 16.52
CA ARG A 244 8.36 10.50 16.11
C ARG A 244 8.96 10.87 14.75
N LEU A 245 8.39 11.84 14.04
CA LEU A 245 8.84 12.26 12.70
C LEU A 245 9.96 13.32 12.74
N ARG A 246 10.55 13.55 13.89
CA ARG A 246 11.69 14.48 14.02
C ARG A 246 12.83 14.06 13.10
N GLY A 247 13.27 14.99 12.24
CA GLY A 247 14.31 14.72 11.24
C GLY A 247 13.80 14.16 9.91
N VAL A 248 12.56 13.69 9.84
CA VAL A 248 11.92 13.28 8.59
C VAL A 248 11.38 14.52 7.85
N THR A 249 11.55 14.56 6.54
CA THR A 249 10.92 15.58 5.68
C THR A 249 9.50 15.12 5.36
N VAL A 250 8.49 15.91 5.77
CA VAL A 250 7.08 15.52 5.66
C VAL A 250 6.32 16.49 4.76
N TYR A 251 5.49 15.94 3.85
CA TYR A 251 4.56 16.72 3.04
C TYR A 251 3.14 16.20 3.25
N VAL A 252 2.18 17.11 3.45
CA VAL A 252 0.76 16.76 3.62
C VAL A 252 -0.09 17.67 2.74
N SER A 253 -0.92 17.11 1.88
CA SER A 253 -1.89 17.86 1.09
C SER A 253 -3.31 17.33 1.30
N CYS A 254 -4.29 18.24 1.21
CA CYS A 254 -5.71 17.92 1.33
C CYS A 254 -6.58 19.06 0.79
N GLY A 255 -7.68 18.72 0.14
CA GLY A 255 -8.76 19.65 -0.22
C GLY A 255 -9.74 19.84 0.93
N ASP A 256 -10.78 20.62 0.71
CA ASP A 256 -11.83 20.87 1.70
C ASP A 256 -13.14 20.10 1.43
N GLY A 257 -13.20 19.33 0.35
CA GLY A 257 -14.34 18.53 -0.05
C GLY A 257 -15.35 19.24 -0.95
N GLU A 258 -15.21 20.55 -1.10
CA GLU A 258 -16.00 21.28 -2.11
C GLU A 258 -15.42 21.05 -3.50
N PRO A 259 -16.25 20.93 -4.54
CA PRO A 259 -15.77 20.77 -5.91
C PRO A 259 -14.83 21.92 -6.31
N GLY A 260 -13.68 21.57 -6.86
CA GLY A 260 -12.63 22.51 -7.23
C GLY A 260 -12.25 22.42 -8.71
N PRO A 261 -11.16 23.10 -9.11
CA PRO A 261 -10.81 23.28 -10.52
C PRO A 261 -10.39 22.00 -11.25
N LEU A 262 -10.13 20.91 -10.57
CA LEU A 262 -9.78 19.60 -11.17
C LEU A 262 -10.94 18.62 -11.17
N ASP A 263 -12.08 18.99 -10.58
CA ASP A 263 -13.28 18.17 -10.61
C ASP A 263 -14.06 18.37 -11.92
N PRO A 264 -14.80 17.35 -12.39
CA PRO A 264 -15.66 17.50 -13.54
C PRO A 264 -16.82 18.47 -13.24
N PRO A 265 -17.38 19.13 -14.25
CA PRO A 265 -18.56 19.97 -14.07
C PRO A 265 -19.70 19.21 -13.40
N GLY A 266 -20.29 19.80 -12.36
CA GLY A 266 -21.38 19.19 -11.61
C GLY A 266 -20.96 18.14 -10.57
N ALA A 267 -19.67 18.02 -10.27
CA ALA A 267 -19.21 17.20 -9.15
C ALA A 267 -19.90 17.62 -7.85
N ALA A 268 -20.18 16.67 -7.00
CA ALA A 268 -20.72 16.91 -5.66
C ALA A 268 -19.59 17.04 -4.63
N ALA A 269 -19.86 17.76 -3.56
CA ALA A 269 -18.99 17.74 -2.37
C ALA A 269 -18.88 16.33 -1.79
N ASP A 270 -17.74 16.02 -1.19
CA ASP A 270 -17.46 14.72 -0.60
C ASP A 270 -16.84 14.82 0.82
N TYR A 271 -16.35 13.68 1.32
CA TYR A 271 -15.80 13.56 2.69
C TYR A 271 -14.36 14.10 2.84
N GLU A 272 -13.75 14.71 1.82
CA GLU A 272 -12.38 15.26 1.88
C GLU A 272 -12.23 16.31 2.99
N GLY A 273 -13.30 17.05 3.32
CA GLY A 273 -13.32 17.97 4.45
C GLY A 273 -13.03 17.31 5.80
N ALA A 274 -13.49 16.06 6.00
CA ALA A 274 -13.14 15.27 7.19
C ALA A 274 -11.66 14.88 7.17
N MET A 275 -11.11 14.53 6.01
CA MET A 275 -9.67 14.27 5.85
C MET A 275 -8.84 15.53 6.15
N LEU A 276 -9.32 16.71 5.73
CA LEU A 276 -8.65 17.99 6.05
C LEU A 276 -8.62 18.25 7.56
N ALA A 277 -9.68 17.96 8.28
CA ALA A 277 -9.71 18.10 9.74
C ALA A 277 -8.65 17.22 10.43
N GLN A 278 -8.53 15.97 9.99
CA GLN A 278 -7.49 15.04 10.44
C GLN A 278 -6.08 15.54 10.06
N ALA A 279 -5.88 15.98 8.82
CA ALA A 279 -4.61 16.53 8.33
C ALA A 279 -4.16 17.76 9.13
N ARG A 280 -5.08 18.65 9.49
CA ARG A 280 -4.81 19.80 10.36
C ARG A 280 -4.41 19.38 11.77
N THR A 281 -5.06 18.37 12.34
CA THR A 281 -4.72 17.80 13.66
C THR A 281 -3.33 17.21 13.64
N PHE A 282 -3.02 16.35 12.67
CA PHE A 282 -1.70 15.81 12.45
C PHE A 282 -0.63 16.92 12.29
N ALA A 283 -0.89 17.91 11.43
CA ALA A 283 0.06 18.99 11.14
C ALA A 283 0.43 19.82 12.38
N ARG A 284 -0.53 20.11 13.26
CA ARG A 284 -0.24 20.78 14.54
C ARG A 284 0.70 19.95 15.42
N ARG A 285 0.43 18.65 15.55
CA ARG A 285 1.26 17.73 16.37
C ARG A 285 2.63 17.50 15.77
N ALA A 286 2.75 17.36 14.45
CA ALA A 286 4.01 17.17 13.76
C ALA A 286 4.93 18.40 13.89
N ARG A 287 4.38 19.62 13.77
CA ARG A 287 5.14 20.86 14.00
C ARG A 287 5.62 20.95 15.44
N ALA A 288 4.75 20.66 16.40
CA ALA A 288 5.11 20.65 17.82
C ALA A 288 6.19 19.60 18.15
N GLY A 289 6.21 18.46 17.44
CA GLY A 289 7.23 17.42 17.52
C GLY A 289 8.55 17.72 16.81
N GLY A 290 8.63 18.85 16.08
CA GLY A 290 9.84 19.26 15.35
C GLY A 290 10.06 18.55 14.01
N ALA A 291 9.02 18.05 13.36
CA ALA A 291 9.08 17.54 11.99
C ALA A 291 9.33 18.68 11.00
N ARG A 292 10.08 18.40 9.92
CA ARG A 292 10.22 19.31 8.78
C ARG A 292 9.02 19.21 7.88
N LEU A 293 7.92 19.89 8.24
CA LEU A 293 6.61 19.75 7.64
C LEU A 293 6.28 20.85 6.64
N THR A 294 5.94 20.46 5.42
CA THR A 294 5.25 21.26 4.41
C THR A 294 3.79 20.85 4.33
N THR A 295 2.88 21.82 4.33
CA THR A 295 1.44 21.58 4.15
C THR A 295 0.94 22.29 2.90
N ASP A 296 0.13 21.61 2.09
CA ASP A 296 -0.57 22.12 0.91
C ASP A 296 -2.08 21.89 1.10
N PHE A 297 -2.71 22.74 1.90
CA PHE A 297 -4.17 22.75 2.08
C PHE A 297 -4.76 23.73 1.07
N TYR A 298 -5.23 23.21 -0.05
CA TYR A 298 -5.45 23.98 -1.27
C TYR A 298 -6.88 24.51 -1.47
N GLY A 299 -7.79 24.34 -0.47
CA GLY A 299 -9.20 24.75 -0.57
C GLY A 299 -10.01 23.80 -1.42
N PRO A 300 -10.86 24.28 -2.35
CA PRO A 300 -11.75 23.42 -3.11
C PRO A 300 -11.04 22.29 -3.84
N GLY A 301 -11.55 21.09 -3.64
CA GLY A 301 -11.07 19.84 -4.21
C GLY A 301 -11.57 18.63 -3.44
N THR A 302 -11.94 17.59 -4.18
CA THR A 302 -12.55 16.35 -3.71
C THR A 302 -11.53 15.22 -3.58
N HIS A 303 -11.99 14.06 -3.06
CA HIS A 303 -11.17 12.87 -2.82
C HIS A 303 -10.95 12.06 -4.10
N THR A 304 -10.23 12.64 -5.09
CA THR A 304 -10.11 12.09 -6.44
C THR A 304 -8.69 12.15 -7.00
N TRP A 305 -8.41 11.29 -7.98
CA TRP A 305 -7.10 11.12 -8.62
C TRP A 305 -6.44 12.40 -9.13
N PRO A 306 -7.13 13.35 -9.81
CA PRO A 306 -6.48 14.57 -10.30
C PRO A 306 -5.79 15.37 -9.20
N TYR A 307 -6.33 15.36 -7.98
CA TYR A 307 -5.70 16.04 -6.83
C TYR A 307 -4.52 15.27 -6.28
N TRP A 308 -4.55 13.92 -6.25
CA TRP A 308 -3.44 13.11 -5.79
C TRP A 308 -2.28 13.12 -6.78
N GLU A 309 -2.55 13.07 -8.08
CA GLU A 309 -1.55 13.26 -9.13
C GLU A 309 -0.85 14.62 -9.00
N ARG A 310 -1.63 15.71 -8.83
CA ARG A 310 -1.09 17.04 -8.57
C ARG A 310 -0.23 17.08 -7.29
N ALA A 311 -0.69 16.44 -6.22
CA ALA A 311 0.02 16.40 -4.93
C ALA A 311 1.34 15.63 -5.04
N LEU A 312 1.37 14.51 -5.77
CA LEU A 312 2.61 13.80 -6.09
C LEU A 312 3.57 14.72 -6.85
N GLY A 313 3.10 15.38 -7.92
CA GLY A 313 3.92 16.30 -8.71
C GLY A 313 4.52 17.44 -7.86
N ARG A 314 3.74 18.03 -6.94
CA ARG A 314 4.18 19.12 -6.05
C ARG A 314 5.16 18.66 -4.96
N SER A 315 4.97 17.46 -4.43
CA SER A 315 5.83 16.91 -3.38
C SER A 315 7.10 16.25 -3.91
N LEU A 316 7.13 15.82 -5.17
CA LEU A 316 8.23 15.07 -5.75
C LEU A 316 9.61 15.77 -5.64
N PRO A 317 9.75 17.09 -5.86
CA PRO A 317 11.03 17.78 -5.65
C PRO A 317 11.54 17.65 -4.22
N LEU A 318 10.65 17.75 -3.23
CA LEU A 318 10.97 17.61 -1.81
C LEU A 318 11.36 16.16 -1.46
N LEU A 319 10.63 15.17 -1.98
CA LEU A 319 10.92 13.75 -1.77
C LEU A 319 12.27 13.38 -2.39
N ARG A 320 12.53 13.82 -3.63
CA ARG A 320 13.79 13.60 -4.33
C ARG A 320 14.98 14.23 -3.58
N ALA A 321 14.87 15.48 -3.18
CA ALA A 321 15.93 16.17 -2.44
C ALA A 321 16.28 15.43 -1.13
N ALA A 322 15.29 14.89 -0.44
CA ALA A 322 15.51 14.15 0.81
C ALA A 322 16.28 12.84 0.61
N VAL A 323 16.18 12.22 -0.57
CA VAL A 323 16.87 10.95 -0.90
C VAL A 323 18.04 11.17 -1.86
N GLY A 324 18.34 12.40 -2.27
CA GLY A 324 19.43 12.74 -3.17
C GLY A 324 19.25 12.17 -4.58
N ALA A 325 18.04 12.29 -5.13
CA ALA A 325 17.65 11.83 -6.47
C ALA A 325 17.33 12.98 -7.42
#